data_35a037d9cc194e24af3c0343e7f02ccc
#
_entry.id   35a037d9cc194e24af3c0343e7f02ccc
#
_cell.length_a   1.000
_cell.length_b   1.000
_cell.length_c   1.000
_cell.angle_alpha   90.00
_cell.angle_beta   90.00
_cell.angle_gamma   90.00
#
_symmetry.space_group_name_H-M   'P 1'
#
loop_
_entity.id
_entity.type
_entity.pdbx_description
1 polymer ?
#
loop_
_entity_poly.entity_id
_entity_poly.type
_entity_poly.pdbx_seq_one_letter_code
_entity_poly.pdbx_strand_id
1 'polypeptide(L)'
;MSRFAHLGTDLAVVPGLAAHDAQALDITHAERPLTPLLRRLLAAAGQEHPPGAADLATIAERENLAQSLVLRLLTPRGTLAALGHPDYGSRLGELVGRRKTSSLRALCRAFVLECVAQEPRVEDTATELTFDPLQEQVDSFVFVLGVRPVAGGDPVTLGLELGL
;
A
#
# COMPACT_ATOMS: atom_id res chain seq x y z
N MET A 1 -7.83 22.98 6.20
CA MET A 1 -6.68 22.04 6.08
C MET A 1 -7.20 20.69 6.51
N SER A 2 -6.92 19.64 5.75
CA SER A 2 -7.34 18.29 6.10
C SER A 2 -6.67 17.82 7.40
N ARG A 3 -7.45 17.10 8.23
CA ARG A 3 -7.00 16.50 9.51
C ARG A 3 -5.86 15.47 9.30
N PHE A 4 -5.72 14.95 8.09
CA PHE A 4 -4.77 13.91 7.74
C PHE A 4 -3.62 14.36 6.84
N ALA A 5 -3.45 15.68 6.64
CA ALA A 5 -2.39 16.23 5.78
C ALA A 5 -0.97 15.74 6.14
N HIS A 6 -0.74 15.36 7.42
CA HIS A 6 0.53 14.81 7.91
C HIS A 6 0.87 13.42 7.35
N LEU A 7 -0.10 12.70 6.77
CA LEU A 7 0.14 11.39 6.17
C LEU A 7 0.75 11.47 4.77
N GLY A 8 0.90 12.69 4.26
CA GLY A 8 1.57 12.97 2.99
C GLY A 8 0.72 12.67 1.76
N THR A 9 1.33 12.89 0.62
CA THR A 9 0.78 12.60 -0.71
C THR A 9 1.84 11.89 -1.52
N ASP A 10 1.46 10.87 -2.28
CA ASP A 10 2.35 10.06 -3.10
C ASP A 10 1.67 9.72 -4.43
N LEU A 11 2.41 9.12 -5.35
CA LEU A 11 1.82 8.54 -6.56
C LEU A 11 0.88 7.39 -6.21
N ALA A 12 -0.27 7.35 -6.86
CA ALA A 12 -1.18 6.22 -6.71
C ALA A 12 -0.63 5.00 -7.46
N VAL A 13 -0.24 3.97 -6.72
CA VAL A 13 0.18 2.68 -7.24
C VAL A 13 -0.87 1.67 -6.84
N VAL A 14 -1.54 1.05 -7.82
CA VAL A 14 -2.44 -0.07 -7.54
C VAL A 14 -1.59 -1.33 -7.47
N PRO A 15 -1.43 -1.94 -6.29
CA PRO A 15 -0.92 -3.31 -6.26
C PRO A 15 -1.94 -4.14 -7.03
N GLY A 16 -1.49 -4.79 -8.11
CA GLY A 16 -2.35 -5.64 -8.93
C GLY A 16 -2.92 -6.78 -8.09
N LEU A 17 -4.10 -6.56 -7.53
CA LEU A 17 -4.88 -7.56 -6.79
C LEU A 17 -5.64 -8.51 -7.72
N ALA A 18 -5.46 -8.38 -9.04
CA ALA A 18 -5.99 -9.34 -9.99
C ALA A 18 -5.20 -10.64 -9.88
N ALA A 19 -5.90 -11.69 -9.49
CA ALA A 19 -5.39 -13.01 -9.12
C ALA A 19 -4.53 -13.75 -10.20
N HIS A 20 -4.19 -13.12 -11.30
CA HIS A 20 -3.45 -13.75 -12.40
C HIS A 20 -2.24 -12.95 -12.92
N ASP A 21 -2.06 -11.71 -12.46
CA ASP A 21 -0.88 -10.91 -12.83
C ASP A 21 -0.17 -10.39 -11.58
N ALA A 22 0.48 -11.28 -10.85
CA ALA A 22 1.25 -11.00 -9.63
C ALA A 22 2.47 -10.08 -9.86
N GLN A 23 2.57 -9.39 -11.00
CA GLN A 23 3.77 -8.63 -11.38
C GLN A 23 3.53 -7.16 -11.65
N ALA A 24 2.30 -6.67 -11.67
CA ALA A 24 2.04 -5.29 -12.02
C ALA A 24 1.67 -4.45 -10.81
N LEU A 25 2.67 -3.85 -10.20
CA LEU A 25 2.48 -2.56 -9.55
C LEU A 25 2.28 -1.57 -10.69
N ASP A 26 1.05 -1.21 -10.98
CA ASP A 26 0.76 -0.28 -12.06
C ASP A 26 0.52 1.13 -11.52
N ILE A 27 1.11 2.11 -12.18
CA ILE A 27 0.92 3.51 -11.86
C ILE A 27 -0.38 3.95 -12.52
N THR A 28 -1.35 4.35 -11.72
CA THR A 28 -2.62 4.86 -12.22
C THR A 28 -2.46 6.26 -12.82
N HIS A 29 -3.16 6.49 -13.93
CA HIS A 29 -3.24 7.78 -14.58
C HIS A 29 -4.58 8.44 -14.24
N ALA A 30 -4.56 9.74 -13.97
CA ALA A 30 -5.75 10.55 -13.79
C ALA A 30 -5.84 11.56 -14.92
N GLU A 31 -7.04 11.75 -15.45
CA GLU A 31 -7.30 12.88 -16.35
C GLU A 31 -7.29 14.17 -15.53
N ARG A 32 -6.29 15.00 -15.75
CA ARG A 32 -6.18 16.30 -15.10
C ARG A 32 -6.73 17.37 -16.04
N PRO A 33 -7.79 18.11 -15.68
CA PRO A 33 -8.23 19.22 -16.48
C PRO A 33 -7.13 20.28 -16.53
N LEU A 34 -6.75 20.68 -17.74
CA LEU A 34 -5.77 21.76 -17.93
C LEU A 34 -6.24 23.02 -17.21
N THR A 35 -5.32 23.68 -16.49
CA THR A 35 -5.63 24.96 -15.86
C THR A 35 -6.08 25.97 -16.92
N PRO A 36 -6.99 26.92 -16.61
CA PRO A 36 -7.47 27.91 -17.59
C PRO A 36 -6.35 28.69 -18.26
N LEU A 37 -5.26 28.93 -17.54
CA LEU A 37 -4.06 29.63 -18.08
C LEU A 37 -3.37 28.76 -19.13
N LEU A 38 -3.09 27.50 -18.82
CA LEU A 38 -2.43 26.57 -19.73
C LEU A 38 -3.27 26.32 -20.99
N ARG A 39 -4.59 26.21 -20.84
CA ARG A 39 -5.53 26.07 -21.94
C ARG A 39 -5.47 27.31 -22.88
N ARG A 40 -5.38 28.53 -22.33
CA ARG A 40 -5.20 29.75 -23.12
C ARG A 40 -3.88 29.83 -23.85
N LEU A 41 -2.79 29.45 -23.21
CA LEU A 41 -1.45 29.43 -23.80
C LEU A 41 -1.36 28.44 -24.97
N LEU A 42 -1.91 27.25 -24.81
CA LEU A 42 -1.91 26.22 -25.86
C LEU A 42 -2.82 26.62 -27.03
N ALA A 43 -3.98 27.22 -26.76
CA ALA A 43 -4.86 27.76 -27.80
C ALA A 43 -4.16 28.92 -28.56
N ALA A 44 -3.44 29.78 -27.90
CA ALA A 44 -2.64 30.85 -28.53
C ALA A 44 -1.47 30.31 -29.37
N ALA A 45 -0.96 29.14 -29.05
CA ALA A 45 0.09 28.45 -29.80
C ALA A 45 -0.46 27.61 -30.98
N GLY A 46 -1.78 27.62 -31.21
CA GLY A 46 -2.41 26.85 -32.29
C GLY A 46 -2.34 25.32 -32.11
N GLN A 47 -2.05 24.85 -30.91
CA GLN A 47 -2.05 23.43 -30.58
C GLN A 47 -3.46 22.96 -30.23
N GLU A 48 -4.02 22.09 -31.05
CA GLU A 48 -5.21 21.34 -30.68
C GLU A 48 -4.87 20.45 -29.49
N HIS A 49 -5.66 20.58 -28.44
CA HIS A 49 -5.48 19.77 -27.24
C HIS A 49 -5.81 18.31 -27.52
N PRO A 50 -4.94 17.38 -27.21
CA PRO A 50 -5.40 16.02 -27.02
C PRO A 50 -6.45 16.05 -25.89
N PRO A 51 -7.61 15.40 -26.05
CA PRO A 51 -8.57 15.27 -24.97
C PRO A 51 -7.91 14.55 -23.80
N GLY A 52 -7.79 15.27 -22.68
CA GLY A 52 -7.21 14.73 -21.46
C GLY A 52 -5.70 14.59 -21.51
N ALA A 53 -4.96 15.61 -21.07
CA ALA A 53 -3.56 15.37 -20.66
C ALA A 53 -3.61 14.40 -19.47
N ALA A 54 -3.25 13.15 -19.71
CA ALA A 54 -3.13 12.16 -18.65
C ALA A 54 -1.93 12.55 -17.77
N ASP A 55 -2.16 12.77 -16.49
CA ASP A 55 -1.14 12.96 -15.48
C ASP A 55 -1.12 11.74 -14.56
N LEU A 56 -0.07 11.58 -13.79
CA LEU A 56 0.01 10.53 -12.79
C LEU A 56 -1.01 10.79 -11.68
N ALA A 57 -1.81 9.80 -11.35
CA ALA A 57 -2.73 9.89 -10.23
C ALA A 57 -1.94 9.99 -8.92
N THR A 58 -2.41 10.82 -8.00
CA THR A 58 -1.84 10.93 -6.66
C THR A 58 -2.82 10.41 -5.63
N ILE A 59 -2.28 9.81 -4.58
CA ILE A 59 -3.01 9.35 -3.41
C ILE A 59 -2.55 10.14 -2.19
N ALA A 60 -3.42 10.44 -1.28
CA ALA A 60 -3.10 11.29 -0.14
C ALA A 60 -3.69 10.73 1.16
N GLU A 61 -3.19 11.25 2.27
CA GLU A 61 -3.75 11.04 3.61
C GLU A 61 -3.81 9.56 4.00
N ARG A 62 -4.97 9.10 4.43
CA ARG A 62 -5.18 7.72 4.93
C ARG A 62 -4.96 6.67 3.85
N GLU A 63 -5.35 6.97 2.62
CA GLU A 63 -5.15 6.07 1.49
C GLU A 63 -3.66 5.93 1.18
N ASN A 64 -2.87 7.01 1.31
CA ASN A 64 -1.42 6.96 1.17
C ASN A 64 -0.77 6.09 2.26
N LEU A 65 -1.24 6.18 3.51
CA LEU A 65 -0.76 5.29 4.57
C LEU A 65 -1.11 3.82 4.26
N ALA A 66 -2.34 3.55 3.83
CA ALA A 66 -2.77 2.21 3.44
C ALA A 66 -1.90 1.64 2.32
N GLN A 67 -1.69 2.40 1.24
CA GLN A 67 -0.81 2.03 0.14
C GLN A 67 0.63 1.75 0.61
N SER A 68 1.18 2.62 1.43
CA SER A 68 2.55 2.46 1.95
C SER A 68 2.72 1.16 2.75
N LEU A 69 1.72 0.80 3.57
CA LEU A 69 1.73 -0.45 4.33
C LEU A 69 1.63 -1.67 3.40
N VAL A 70 0.75 -1.62 2.40
CA VAL A 70 0.63 -2.72 1.42
C VAL A 70 1.94 -2.90 0.65
N LEU A 71 2.53 -1.82 0.14
CA LEU A 71 3.81 -1.87 -0.58
C LEU A 71 4.93 -2.43 0.30
N ARG A 72 4.99 -2.02 1.56
CA ARG A 72 5.97 -2.54 2.52
C ARG A 72 5.77 -4.02 2.79
N LEU A 73 4.53 -4.49 2.94
CA LEU A 73 4.22 -5.91 3.15
C LEU A 73 4.56 -6.77 1.93
N LEU A 74 4.34 -6.25 0.71
CA LEU A 74 4.65 -6.94 -0.54
C LEU A 74 6.13 -6.96 -0.89
N THR A 75 6.90 -5.98 -0.41
CA THR A 75 8.35 -5.90 -0.72
C THR A 75 9.12 -6.86 0.18
N PRO A 76 9.91 -7.81 -0.37
CA PRO A 76 10.78 -8.64 0.45
C PRO A 76 11.84 -7.80 1.18
N ARG A 77 12.04 -8.07 2.46
CA ARG A 77 13.05 -7.37 3.27
C ARG A 77 14.43 -7.48 2.64
N GLY A 78 15.16 -6.37 2.62
CA GLY A 78 16.48 -6.30 2.05
C GLY A 78 16.55 -6.00 0.55
N THR A 79 15.43 -6.06 -0.18
CA THR A 79 15.39 -5.74 -1.63
C THR A 79 15.91 -4.33 -1.91
N LEU A 80 15.63 -3.37 -1.01
CA LEU A 80 16.06 -1.98 -1.17
C LEU A 80 17.38 -1.66 -0.46
N ALA A 81 18.16 -2.65 -0.07
CA ALA A 81 19.44 -2.45 0.62
C ALA A 81 20.43 -1.62 -0.21
N ALA A 82 20.48 -1.84 -1.52
CA ALA A 82 21.34 -1.06 -2.43
C ALA A 82 20.95 0.43 -2.53
N LEU A 83 19.71 0.76 -2.15
CA LEU A 83 19.18 2.14 -2.10
C LEU A 83 19.28 2.76 -0.70
N GLY A 84 19.97 2.10 0.25
CA GLY A 84 20.15 2.60 1.62
C GLY A 84 19.01 2.22 2.58
N HIS A 85 18.10 1.33 2.19
CA HIS A 85 16.97 0.86 3.01
C HIS A 85 17.01 -0.66 3.26
N PRO A 86 18.02 -1.18 4.01
CA PRO A 86 18.21 -2.63 4.18
C PRO A 86 17.07 -3.28 4.99
N ASP A 87 16.44 -2.53 5.86
CA ASP A 87 15.37 -3.03 6.72
C ASP A 87 13.95 -2.84 6.15
N TYR A 88 13.83 -2.16 5.02
CA TYR A 88 12.53 -1.97 4.39
C TYR A 88 11.97 -3.29 3.84
N GLY A 89 10.67 -3.48 4.05
CA GLY A 89 9.95 -4.64 3.54
C GLY A 89 9.58 -5.66 4.62
N SER A 90 9.04 -6.79 4.18
CA SER A 90 8.53 -7.84 5.05
C SER A 90 9.27 -9.17 4.83
N ARG A 91 9.08 -10.08 5.77
CA ARG A 91 9.57 -11.46 5.70
C ARG A 91 8.46 -12.45 5.29
N LEU A 92 7.31 -11.95 4.85
CA LEU A 92 6.16 -12.79 4.50
C LEU A 92 6.49 -13.80 3.40
N GLY A 93 7.35 -13.44 2.45
CA GLY A 93 7.83 -14.36 1.42
C GLY A 93 8.51 -15.63 1.94
N GLU A 94 9.05 -15.64 3.19
CA GLU A 94 9.63 -16.82 3.81
C GLU A 94 8.57 -17.88 4.19
N LEU A 95 7.31 -17.51 4.22
CA LEU A 95 6.18 -18.39 4.56
C LEU A 95 5.62 -19.12 3.35
N VAL A 96 5.87 -18.62 2.15
CA VAL A 96 5.40 -19.20 0.89
C VAL A 96 6.01 -20.59 0.69
N GLY A 97 5.21 -21.56 0.29
CA GLY A 97 5.61 -22.96 0.14
C GLY A 97 5.66 -23.75 1.46
N ARG A 98 5.29 -23.14 2.60
CA ARG A 98 5.27 -23.82 3.89
C ARG A 98 3.89 -24.39 4.21
N ARG A 99 3.87 -25.48 4.94
CA ARG A 99 2.63 -26.13 5.40
C ARG A 99 1.90 -25.23 6.41
N LYS A 100 0.61 -24.99 6.19
CA LYS A 100 -0.27 -24.24 7.08
C LYS A 100 -0.37 -24.91 8.46
N THR A 101 0.08 -24.21 9.49
CA THR A 101 0.05 -24.65 10.89
C THR A 101 -0.24 -23.47 11.81
N SER A 102 -0.59 -23.73 13.07
CA SER A 102 -0.74 -22.68 14.08
C SER A 102 0.57 -21.92 14.33
N SER A 103 1.69 -22.62 14.29
CA SER A 103 3.02 -22.00 14.44
C SER A 103 3.34 -21.08 13.26
N LEU A 104 2.98 -21.48 12.02
CA LEU A 104 3.18 -20.65 10.84
C LEU A 104 2.30 -19.39 10.90
N ARG A 105 1.07 -19.51 11.40
CA ARG A 105 0.17 -18.38 11.65
C ARG A 105 0.76 -17.40 12.67
N ALA A 106 1.34 -17.91 13.76
CA ALA A 106 2.02 -17.07 14.75
C ALA A 106 3.23 -16.34 14.14
N LEU A 107 3.98 -17.00 13.26
CA LEU A 107 5.09 -16.41 12.54
C LEU A 107 4.61 -15.34 11.55
N CYS A 108 3.54 -15.60 10.81
CA CYS A 108 2.90 -14.62 9.93
C CYS A 108 2.51 -13.35 10.72
N ARG A 109 1.84 -13.53 11.87
CA ARG A 109 1.52 -12.42 12.77
C ARG A 109 2.77 -11.63 13.17
N ALA A 110 3.83 -12.29 13.58
CA ALA A 110 5.07 -11.64 14.02
C ALA A 110 5.69 -10.82 12.86
N PHE A 111 5.75 -11.37 11.66
CA PHE A 111 6.31 -10.69 10.50
C PHE A 111 5.49 -9.48 10.04
N VAL A 112 4.15 -9.58 10.09
CA VAL A 112 3.28 -8.43 9.80
C VAL A 112 3.51 -7.32 10.82
N LEU A 113 3.48 -7.64 12.12
CA LEU A 113 3.67 -6.65 13.18
C LEU A 113 5.08 -6.02 13.14
N GLU A 114 6.13 -6.82 12.91
CA GLU A 114 7.50 -6.32 12.70
C GLU A 114 7.58 -5.33 11.56
N CYS A 115 6.90 -5.63 10.45
CA CYS A 115 6.87 -4.77 9.26
C CYS A 115 6.13 -3.45 9.52
N VAL A 116 4.99 -3.52 10.21
CA VAL A 116 4.15 -2.35 10.53
C VAL A 116 4.84 -1.43 11.53
N ALA A 117 5.54 -1.98 12.54
CA ALA A 117 6.27 -1.22 13.55
C ALA A 117 7.39 -0.33 12.96
N GLN A 118 7.83 -0.60 11.73
CA GLN A 118 8.79 0.23 11.02
C GLN A 118 8.17 1.45 10.33
N GLU A 119 6.84 1.57 10.32
CA GLU A 119 6.15 2.72 9.70
C GLU A 119 5.97 3.84 10.75
N PRO A 120 6.72 4.96 10.64
CA PRO A 120 6.74 6.00 11.67
C PRO A 120 5.41 6.76 11.81
N ARG A 121 4.51 6.61 10.85
CA ARG A 121 3.18 7.23 10.87
C ARG A 121 2.14 6.41 11.63
N VAL A 122 2.48 5.18 12.05
CA VAL A 122 1.62 4.26 12.79
C VAL A 122 1.97 4.28 14.26
N GLU A 123 0.95 4.28 15.12
CA GLU A 123 1.10 4.14 16.57
C GLU A 123 1.29 2.66 16.92
N ASP A 124 2.47 2.31 17.45
CA ASP A 124 2.89 0.93 17.74
C ASP A 124 1.89 0.17 18.62
N THR A 125 1.35 0.85 19.62
CA THR A 125 0.45 0.24 20.62
C THR A 125 -0.98 0.03 20.12
N ALA A 126 -1.32 0.58 18.95
CA ALA A 126 -2.68 0.57 18.41
C ALA A 126 -2.79 -0.26 17.12
N THR A 127 -1.87 -1.22 16.92
CA THR A 127 -1.93 -2.14 15.79
C THR A 127 -2.69 -3.40 16.17
N GLU A 128 -3.77 -3.66 15.46
CA GLU A 128 -4.60 -4.86 15.64
C GLU A 128 -4.47 -5.77 14.42
N LEU A 129 -4.23 -7.06 14.65
CA LEU A 129 -4.19 -8.06 13.60
C LEU A 129 -5.11 -9.22 13.97
N THR A 130 -6.13 -9.43 13.14
CA THR A 130 -7.12 -10.52 13.34
C THR A 130 -7.13 -11.41 12.12
N PHE A 131 -6.97 -12.72 12.32
CA PHE A 131 -7.13 -13.72 11.27
C PHE A 131 -8.60 -14.11 11.14
N ASP A 132 -9.06 -14.36 9.92
CA ASP A 132 -10.40 -14.86 9.62
C ASP A 132 -10.34 -16.30 9.04
N PRO A 133 -10.34 -17.32 9.92
CA PRO A 133 -10.24 -18.72 9.48
C PRO A 133 -11.39 -19.18 8.59
N LEU A 134 -12.54 -18.47 8.60
CA LEU A 134 -13.70 -18.84 7.81
C LEU A 134 -13.56 -18.46 6.33
N GLN A 135 -12.72 -17.46 6.05
CA GLN A 135 -12.43 -17.02 4.69
C GLN A 135 -11.13 -17.63 4.13
N GLU A 136 -10.35 -18.31 4.98
CA GLU A 136 -9.08 -18.91 4.58
C GLU A 136 -9.28 -20.16 3.72
N GLN A 137 -8.45 -20.28 2.68
CA GLN A 137 -8.31 -21.52 1.92
C GLN A 137 -7.30 -22.47 2.59
N VAL A 138 -7.10 -23.66 1.98
CA VAL A 138 -6.19 -24.68 2.52
C VAL A 138 -4.75 -24.18 2.58
N ASP A 139 -4.38 -23.31 1.65
CA ASP A 139 -3.05 -22.78 1.40
C ASP A 139 -2.97 -21.26 1.53
N SER A 140 -3.93 -20.63 2.22
CA SER A 140 -3.85 -19.17 2.47
C SER A 140 -4.18 -18.82 3.92
N PHE A 141 -3.64 -17.67 4.35
CA PHE A 141 -4.07 -16.95 5.54
C PHE A 141 -4.82 -15.69 5.12
N VAL A 142 -6.00 -15.50 5.68
CA VAL A 142 -6.79 -14.27 5.52
C VAL A 142 -6.77 -13.52 6.85
N PHE A 143 -6.39 -12.26 6.81
CA PHE A 143 -6.32 -11.44 8.02
C PHE A 143 -6.68 -9.97 7.75
N VAL A 144 -7.13 -9.32 8.81
CA VAL A 144 -7.44 -7.89 8.83
C VAL A 144 -6.42 -7.21 9.72
N LEU A 145 -5.74 -6.21 9.16
CA LEU A 145 -4.79 -5.35 9.84
C LEU A 145 -5.44 -3.99 10.09
N GLY A 146 -5.61 -3.62 11.34
CA GLY A 146 -6.03 -2.29 11.77
C GLY A 146 -4.86 -1.51 12.35
N VAL A 147 -4.61 -0.31 11.85
CA VAL A 147 -3.55 0.58 12.35
C VAL A 147 -4.12 1.95 12.66
N ARG A 148 -3.61 2.60 13.72
CA ARG A 148 -3.97 3.96 14.07
C ARG A 148 -2.83 4.91 13.71
N PRO A 149 -3.12 6.03 12.99
CA PRO A 149 -2.13 7.05 12.73
C PRO A 149 -1.68 7.77 14.02
N VAL A 150 -0.38 8.07 14.15
CA VAL A 150 0.21 8.77 15.31
C VAL A 150 -0.46 10.12 15.61
N ALA A 151 -0.87 10.85 14.58
CA ALA A 151 -1.58 12.12 14.77
C ALA A 151 -3.05 11.96 15.15
N GLY A 152 -3.48 10.75 15.45
CA GLY A 152 -4.85 10.43 15.82
C GLY A 152 -5.81 10.33 14.62
N GLY A 153 -7.06 9.99 14.90
CA GLY A 153 -8.11 9.80 13.92
C GLY A 153 -8.62 8.37 13.89
N ASP A 154 -9.47 8.08 12.91
CA ASP A 154 -10.03 6.75 12.77
C ASP A 154 -8.97 5.78 12.26
N PRO A 155 -9.00 4.51 12.69
CA PRO A 155 -8.04 3.51 12.25
C PRO A 155 -8.14 3.27 10.73
N VAL A 156 -7.01 2.95 10.13
CA VAL A 156 -6.93 2.44 8.76
C VAL A 156 -7.00 0.93 8.81
N THR A 157 -7.93 0.33 8.08
CA THR A 157 -8.15 -1.12 8.07
C THR A 157 -7.82 -1.69 6.71
N LEU A 158 -7.02 -2.75 6.68
CA LEU A 158 -6.59 -3.45 5.48
C LEU A 158 -6.99 -4.93 5.58
N GLY A 159 -7.77 -5.41 4.61
CA GLY A 159 -8.01 -6.85 4.43
C GLY A 159 -6.93 -7.43 3.51
N LEU A 160 -6.26 -8.48 3.95
CA LEU A 160 -5.12 -9.05 3.27
C LEU A 160 -5.24 -10.58 3.20
N GLU A 161 -4.82 -11.16 2.08
CA GLU A 161 -4.68 -12.59 1.90
C GLU A 161 -3.23 -12.92 1.55
N LEU A 162 -2.66 -13.90 2.23
CA LEU A 162 -1.32 -14.45 1.99
C LEU A 162 -1.44 -15.89 1.52
N GLY A 163 -1.09 -16.18 0.26
CA GLY A 163 -0.88 -17.53 -0.24
C GLY A 163 0.39 -18.16 0.35
N LEU A 164 0.32 -19.44 0.69
CA LEU A 164 1.40 -20.21 1.31
C LEU A 164 2.09 -21.13 0.31
#